data_4725fd12b86554c6bf85cd8df331ba0a
#
_entry.id   4725fd12b86554c6bf85cd8df331ba0a
#
_cell.length_a   1.000
_cell.length_b   1.000
_cell.length_c   1.000
_cell.angle_alpha   90.00
_cell.angle_beta   90.00
_cell.angle_gamma   90.00
#
_symmetry.space_group_name_H-M   'P 1'
#
loop_
_entity.id
_entity.type
_entity.pdbx_description
1 polymer ?
#
loop_
_entity_poly.entity_id
_entity_poly.type
_entity_poly.pdbx_seq_one_letter_code
_entity_poly.pdbx_strand_id
1 'polypeptide(L)'
;LDPQGNASTALGVEHHQAMGIYEVLMGSAPINSVIQKVAGFPSLDCIPSNTSLAQAEINLVSMVARESRLKDSLNELQETYDYIFIDCPPSLGLLTVNALAAASEMLIPIQCEYYALEGLSQLLETYKIVKQRLNSNLILSTIVLTMFDSRTRLANDVVANVRSHFPRELIDIPI
;
A
#
# COMPACT_ATOMS: atom_id res chain seq x y z
N LEU A 1 -4.62 2.46 3.52
CA LEU A 1 -4.80 1.28 4.38
C LEU A 1 -3.93 1.26 5.64
N ASP A 2 -3.10 2.26 5.88
CA ASP A 2 -2.33 2.37 7.13
C ASP A 2 -3.20 2.93 8.26
N PRO A 3 -3.39 2.22 9.39
CA PRO A 3 -4.12 2.70 10.56
C PRO A 3 -3.57 4.00 11.16
N GLN A 4 -2.31 4.34 10.89
CA GLN A 4 -1.72 5.61 11.34
C GLN A 4 -2.29 6.83 10.61
N GLY A 5 -2.90 6.65 9.42
CA GLY A 5 -3.54 7.71 8.66
C GLY A 5 -2.58 8.79 8.14
N ASN A 6 -1.30 8.46 7.97
CA ASN A 6 -0.27 9.42 7.56
C ASN A 6 -0.57 10.07 6.21
N ALA A 7 -1.02 9.30 5.22
CA ALA A 7 -1.44 9.83 3.92
C ALA A 7 -2.65 10.76 4.05
N SER A 8 -3.65 10.40 4.87
CA SER A 8 -4.82 11.24 5.14
C SER A 8 -4.42 12.58 5.76
N THR A 9 -3.52 12.54 6.75
CA THR A 9 -2.96 13.74 7.40
C THR A 9 -2.20 14.61 6.39
N ALA A 10 -1.33 14.01 5.59
CA ALA A 10 -0.51 14.72 4.61
C ALA A 10 -1.37 15.42 3.52
N LEU A 11 -2.50 14.82 3.16
CA LEU A 11 -3.45 15.37 2.19
C LEU A 11 -4.48 16.33 2.80
N GLY A 12 -4.47 16.51 4.13
CA GLY A 12 -5.36 17.42 4.82
C GLY A 12 -6.84 17.02 4.79
N VAL A 13 -7.15 15.72 4.63
CA VAL A 13 -8.52 15.23 4.65
C VAL A 13 -8.95 14.86 6.08
N GLU A 14 -10.26 15.06 6.37
CA GLU A 14 -10.82 14.69 7.67
C GLU A 14 -10.80 13.15 7.83
N HIS A 15 -10.22 12.66 8.90
CA HIS A 15 -10.07 11.22 9.12
C HIS A 15 -10.29 10.76 10.57
N HIS A 16 -10.39 11.68 11.54
CA HIS A 16 -10.56 11.27 12.95
C HIS A 16 -11.99 10.84 13.29
N GLN A 17 -12.97 11.50 12.71
CA GLN A 17 -14.40 11.22 12.94
C GLN A 17 -15.16 10.84 11.66
N ALA A 18 -14.51 10.92 10.51
CA ALA A 18 -15.11 10.57 9.25
C ALA A 18 -15.15 9.04 9.04
N MET A 19 -16.17 8.58 8.34
CA MET A 19 -16.15 7.24 7.76
C MET A 19 -15.04 7.15 6.73
N GLY A 20 -14.39 6.00 6.64
CA GLY A 20 -13.26 5.77 5.78
C GLY A 20 -13.16 4.35 5.27
N ILE A 21 -11.96 3.93 4.96
CA ILE A 21 -11.72 2.60 4.39
C ILE A 21 -12.08 1.45 5.35
N TYR A 22 -12.12 1.69 6.66
CA TYR A 22 -12.58 0.69 7.63
C TYR A 22 -14.02 0.28 7.37
N GLU A 23 -14.94 1.23 7.23
CA GLU A 23 -16.36 0.98 6.99
C GLU A 23 -16.58 0.25 5.66
N VAL A 24 -15.79 0.57 4.65
CA VAL A 24 -15.81 -0.11 3.34
C VAL A 24 -15.39 -1.58 3.50
N LEU A 25 -14.28 -1.85 4.17
CA LEU A 25 -13.80 -3.22 4.41
C LEU A 25 -14.79 -4.03 5.25
N MET A 26 -15.48 -3.41 6.20
CA MET A 26 -16.51 -4.06 7.01
C MET A 26 -17.84 -4.24 6.25
N GLY A 27 -18.02 -3.57 5.10
CA GLY A 27 -19.27 -3.61 4.32
C GLY A 27 -20.39 -2.77 4.92
N SER A 28 -20.07 -1.83 5.81
CA SER A 28 -21.03 -0.92 6.44
C SER A 28 -21.22 0.38 5.67
N ALA A 29 -20.36 0.69 4.70
CA ALA A 29 -20.49 1.84 3.80
C ALA A 29 -20.03 1.47 2.39
N PRO A 30 -20.70 1.98 1.32
CA PRO A 30 -20.21 1.85 -0.04
C PRO A 30 -19.00 2.76 -0.25
N ILE A 31 -18.05 2.35 -1.08
CA ILE A 31 -16.78 3.05 -1.28
C ILE A 31 -16.97 4.50 -1.74
N ASN A 32 -17.95 4.76 -2.61
CA ASN A 32 -18.25 6.09 -3.12
C ASN A 32 -18.69 7.10 -2.03
N SER A 33 -19.24 6.61 -0.91
CA SER A 33 -19.71 7.48 0.18
C SER A 33 -18.61 8.01 1.09
N VAL A 34 -17.41 7.44 1.03
CA VAL A 34 -16.28 7.79 1.91
C VAL A 34 -15.17 8.56 1.19
N ILE A 35 -15.34 8.83 -0.12
CA ILE A 35 -14.37 9.59 -0.91
C ILE A 35 -14.43 11.07 -0.51
N GLN A 36 -13.29 11.67 -0.25
CA GLN A 36 -13.13 13.09 0.04
C GLN A 36 -12.26 13.78 -1.02
N LYS A 37 -12.63 15.00 -1.40
CA LYS A 37 -11.84 15.87 -2.27
C LYS A 37 -10.65 16.43 -1.51
N VAL A 38 -9.47 16.41 -2.13
CA VAL A 38 -8.26 17.01 -1.54
C VAL A 38 -8.20 18.49 -1.89
N ALA A 39 -8.15 19.36 -0.86
CA ALA A 39 -8.10 20.80 -1.06
C ALA A 39 -6.84 21.21 -1.85
N GLY A 40 -7.03 22.05 -2.88
CA GLY A 40 -5.94 22.51 -3.74
C GLY A 40 -5.57 21.56 -4.87
N PHE A 41 -6.15 20.36 -4.93
CA PHE A 41 -5.85 19.34 -5.96
C PHE A 41 -7.14 18.81 -6.60
N PRO A 42 -7.70 19.48 -7.63
CA PRO A 42 -9.02 19.15 -8.18
C PRO A 42 -9.13 17.75 -8.79
N SER A 43 -8.01 17.13 -9.16
CA SER A 43 -7.97 15.78 -9.74
C SER A 43 -7.52 14.70 -8.73
N LEU A 44 -7.45 15.05 -7.45
CA LEU A 44 -7.02 14.12 -6.40
C LEU A 44 -8.13 13.94 -5.36
N ASP A 45 -8.49 12.70 -5.15
CA ASP A 45 -9.43 12.29 -4.12
C ASP A 45 -8.72 11.39 -3.11
N CYS A 46 -9.23 11.32 -1.90
CA CYS A 46 -8.68 10.45 -0.87
C CYS A 46 -9.81 9.70 -0.14
N ILE A 47 -9.62 8.42 0.07
CA ILE A 47 -10.41 7.65 1.03
C ILE A 47 -9.61 7.62 2.33
N PRO A 48 -10.11 8.24 3.40
CA PRO A 48 -9.35 8.39 4.63
C PRO A 48 -9.17 7.07 5.37
N SER A 49 -8.11 7.02 6.14
CA SER A 49 -7.80 5.96 7.09
C SER A 49 -7.61 6.55 8.48
N ASN A 50 -8.07 5.85 9.50
CA ASN A 50 -7.95 6.24 10.89
C ASN A 50 -7.60 5.05 11.79
N THR A 51 -7.42 5.29 13.09
CA THR A 51 -7.04 4.27 14.06
C THR A 51 -8.05 3.11 14.18
N SER A 52 -9.32 3.30 13.80
CA SER A 52 -10.31 2.22 13.77
C SER A 52 -9.92 1.11 12.77
N LEU A 53 -9.10 1.45 11.76
CA LEU A 53 -8.61 0.48 10.78
C LEU A 53 -7.72 -0.61 11.43
N ALA A 54 -7.07 -0.35 12.56
CA ALA A 54 -6.36 -1.38 13.31
C ALA A 54 -7.29 -2.52 13.75
N GLN A 55 -8.56 -2.21 14.05
CA GLN A 55 -9.56 -3.21 14.39
C GLN A 55 -9.96 -4.08 13.19
N ALA A 56 -9.78 -3.58 11.96
CA ALA A 56 -10.10 -4.35 10.75
C ALA A 56 -9.27 -5.64 10.65
N GLU A 57 -8.01 -5.61 11.06
CA GLU A 57 -7.15 -6.82 11.07
C GLU A 57 -7.76 -7.96 11.90
N ILE A 58 -8.38 -7.63 13.03
CA ILE A 58 -9.04 -8.60 13.92
C ILE A 58 -10.36 -9.05 13.31
N ASN A 59 -11.19 -8.10 12.87
CA ASN A 59 -12.53 -8.36 12.39
C ASN A 59 -12.53 -9.16 11.08
N LEU A 60 -11.60 -8.88 10.17
CA LEU A 60 -11.45 -9.58 8.90
C LEU A 60 -11.18 -11.08 9.09
N VAL A 61 -10.54 -11.51 10.19
CA VAL A 61 -10.18 -12.93 10.40
C VAL A 61 -11.39 -13.85 10.29
N SER A 62 -12.56 -13.43 10.78
CA SER A 62 -13.80 -14.21 10.78
C SER A 62 -14.68 -13.97 9.55
N MET A 63 -14.31 -13.04 8.67
CA MET A 63 -15.14 -12.67 7.51
C MET A 63 -14.89 -13.59 6.30
N VAL A 64 -15.97 -13.85 5.55
CA VAL A 64 -15.89 -14.55 4.25
C VAL A 64 -15.20 -13.63 3.22
N ALA A 65 -14.40 -14.23 2.34
CA ALA A 65 -13.65 -13.52 1.29
C ALA A 65 -12.78 -12.36 1.83
N ARG A 66 -12.26 -12.53 3.05
CA ARG A 66 -11.53 -11.50 3.80
C ARG A 66 -10.31 -10.93 3.07
N GLU A 67 -9.72 -11.68 2.16
CA GLU A 67 -8.55 -11.27 1.37
C GLU A 67 -8.92 -10.45 0.12
N SER A 68 -10.17 -10.46 -0.32
CA SER A 68 -10.62 -9.78 -1.55
C SER A 68 -11.55 -8.59 -1.32
N ARG A 69 -11.87 -8.26 -0.09
CA ARG A 69 -12.87 -7.22 0.22
C ARG A 69 -12.55 -5.85 -0.37
N LEU A 70 -11.26 -5.45 -0.32
CA LEU A 70 -10.82 -4.21 -0.95
C LEU A 70 -10.98 -4.27 -2.47
N LYS A 71 -10.57 -5.38 -3.09
CA LYS A 71 -10.70 -5.58 -4.54
C LYS A 71 -12.13 -5.44 -5.00
N ASP A 72 -13.06 -6.11 -4.29
CA ASP A 72 -14.47 -6.08 -4.64
C ASP A 72 -15.04 -4.65 -4.56
N SER A 73 -14.65 -3.89 -3.53
CA SER A 73 -15.07 -2.50 -3.39
C SER A 73 -14.44 -1.58 -4.45
N LEU A 74 -13.16 -1.76 -4.80
CA LEU A 74 -12.48 -0.93 -5.80
C LEU A 74 -12.99 -1.17 -7.23
N ASN A 75 -13.62 -2.31 -7.52
CA ASN A 75 -14.25 -2.55 -8.81
C ASN A 75 -15.32 -1.50 -9.17
N GLU A 76 -15.96 -0.88 -8.17
CA GLU A 76 -16.93 0.19 -8.37
C GLU A 76 -16.29 1.51 -8.86
N LEU A 77 -14.96 1.65 -8.74
CA LEU A 77 -14.22 2.88 -9.08
C LEU A 77 -13.37 2.78 -10.35
N GLN A 78 -13.28 1.59 -10.98
CA GLN A 78 -12.31 1.33 -12.07
C GLN A 78 -12.44 2.26 -13.29
N GLU A 79 -13.65 2.76 -13.59
CA GLU A 79 -13.88 3.69 -14.70
C GLU A 79 -13.81 5.17 -14.29
N THR A 80 -13.57 5.45 -13.00
CA THR A 80 -13.62 6.80 -12.45
C THR A 80 -12.24 7.44 -12.35
N TYR A 81 -11.20 6.64 -12.10
CA TYR A 81 -9.83 7.10 -11.82
C TYR A 81 -8.82 6.48 -12.77
N ASP A 82 -7.88 7.29 -13.26
CA ASP A 82 -6.74 6.80 -14.05
C ASP A 82 -5.77 5.99 -13.20
N TYR A 83 -5.58 6.38 -11.93
CA TYR A 83 -4.70 5.73 -10.95
C TYR A 83 -5.34 5.66 -9.58
N ILE A 84 -5.16 4.53 -8.90
CA ILE A 84 -5.53 4.31 -7.50
C ILE A 84 -4.28 3.88 -6.74
N PHE A 85 -3.80 4.74 -5.83
CA PHE A 85 -2.69 4.41 -4.93
C PHE A 85 -3.21 3.88 -3.61
N ILE A 86 -2.67 2.77 -3.15
CA ILE A 86 -3.02 2.12 -1.89
C ILE A 86 -1.80 2.23 -0.96
N ASP A 87 -1.82 3.21 -0.06
CA ASP A 87 -0.81 3.35 0.99
C ASP A 87 -1.01 2.27 2.06
N CYS A 88 0.03 1.50 2.34
CA CYS A 88 -0.03 0.30 3.17
C CYS A 88 0.82 0.42 4.42
N PRO A 89 0.41 -0.24 5.54
CA PRO A 89 1.25 -0.32 6.73
C PRO A 89 2.49 -1.19 6.45
N PRO A 90 3.56 -1.04 7.24
CA PRO A 90 4.76 -1.86 7.11
C PRO A 90 4.55 -3.33 7.54
N SER A 91 3.41 -3.66 8.14
CA SER A 91 3.06 -5.02 8.54
C SER A 91 2.61 -5.87 7.35
N LEU A 92 2.82 -7.19 7.43
CA LEU A 92 2.38 -8.16 6.42
C LEU A 92 1.05 -8.84 6.82
N GLY A 93 0.14 -8.06 7.40
CA GLY A 93 -1.17 -8.52 7.85
C GLY A 93 -2.24 -8.57 6.74
N LEU A 94 -3.51 -8.78 7.15
CA LEU A 94 -4.64 -8.89 6.22
C LEU A 94 -4.89 -7.60 5.42
N LEU A 95 -4.53 -6.43 5.95
CA LEU A 95 -4.65 -5.17 5.21
C LEU A 95 -3.70 -5.16 4.01
N THR A 96 -2.44 -5.52 4.22
CA THR A 96 -1.45 -5.62 3.13
C THR A 96 -1.83 -6.70 2.11
N VAL A 97 -2.36 -7.84 2.57
CA VAL A 97 -2.86 -8.88 1.66
C VAL A 97 -4.03 -8.37 0.82
N ASN A 98 -4.98 -7.60 1.39
CA ASN A 98 -6.07 -6.97 0.65
C ASN A 98 -5.55 -5.99 -0.42
N ALA A 99 -4.55 -5.18 -0.07
CA ALA A 99 -3.92 -4.27 -1.03
C ALA A 99 -3.31 -5.02 -2.22
N LEU A 100 -2.48 -6.03 -1.95
CA LEU A 100 -1.82 -6.83 -2.98
C LEU A 100 -2.83 -7.64 -3.82
N ALA A 101 -3.93 -8.11 -3.22
CA ALA A 101 -4.98 -8.82 -3.93
C ALA A 101 -5.77 -7.90 -4.89
N ALA A 102 -5.86 -6.61 -4.57
CA ALA A 102 -6.58 -5.61 -5.35
C ALA A 102 -5.71 -4.90 -6.41
N ALA A 103 -4.41 -4.74 -6.16
CA ALA A 103 -3.52 -3.95 -7.00
C ALA A 103 -3.12 -4.68 -8.29
N SER A 104 -2.85 -3.92 -9.35
CA SER A 104 -2.18 -4.40 -10.57
C SER A 104 -0.66 -4.35 -10.44
N GLU A 105 -0.14 -3.37 -9.72
CA GLU A 105 1.28 -3.10 -9.57
C GLU A 105 1.66 -2.89 -8.11
N MET A 106 2.87 -3.31 -7.75
CA MET A 106 3.47 -3.07 -6.45
C MET A 106 4.71 -2.18 -6.60
N LEU A 107 4.71 -1.05 -5.89
CA LEU A 107 5.85 -0.15 -5.72
C LEU A 107 6.39 -0.31 -4.31
N ILE A 108 7.69 -0.52 -4.17
CA ILE A 108 8.35 -0.73 -2.87
C ILE A 108 9.33 0.41 -2.59
N PRO A 109 9.06 1.32 -1.65
CA PRO A 109 10.07 2.21 -1.12
C PRO A 109 10.98 1.46 -0.14
N ILE A 110 12.29 1.57 -0.32
CA ILE A 110 13.31 0.94 0.53
C ILE A 110 14.22 2.02 1.09
N GLN A 111 14.30 2.12 2.40
CA GLN A 111 15.32 2.95 3.05
C GLN A 111 16.70 2.30 2.90
N CYS A 112 17.74 3.11 2.67
CA CYS A 112 19.11 2.61 2.51
C CYS A 112 19.77 2.29 3.86
N GLU A 113 19.12 1.39 4.65
CA GLU A 113 19.51 0.98 5.99
C GLU A 113 19.71 -0.53 6.12
N TYR A 114 20.35 -0.97 7.21
CA TYR A 114 20.76 -2.36 7.40
C TYR A 114 19.62 -3.39 7.32
N TYR A 115 18.48 -3.10 7.95
CA TYR A 115 17.35 -4.04 7.99
C TYR A 115 16.43 -4.02 6.75
N ALA A 116 16.70 -3.12 5.80
CA ALA A 116 15.85 -2.95 4.63
C ALA A 116 15.75 -4.21 3.76
N LEU A 117 16.84 -4.95 3.62
CA LEU A 117 16.89 -6.17 2.80
C LEU A 117 16.14 -7.36 3.44
N GLU A 118 16.12 -7.44 4.76
CA GLU A 118 15.33 -8.46 5.48
C GLU A 118 13.83 -8.23 5.29
N GLY A 119 13.37 -6.99 5.50
CA GLY A 119 11.98 -6.61 5.25
C GLY A 119 11.55 -6.84 3.80
N LEU A 120 12.43 -6.52 2.84
CA LEU A 120 12.19 -6.79 1.42
C LEU A 120 11.97 -8.28 1.17
N SER A 121 12.80 -9.15 1.73
CA SER A 121 12.69 -10.60 1.54
C SER A 121 11.34 -11.14 2.03
N GLN A 122 10.89 -10.73 3.21
CA GLN A 122 9.59 -11.13 3.76
C GLN A 122 8.42 -10.63 2.91
N LEU A 123 8.49 -9.37 2.42
CA LEU A 123 7.48 -8.81 1.53
C LEU A 123 7.40 -9.57 0.21
N LEU A 124 8.53 -9.96 -0.37
CA LEU A 124 8.59 -10.73 -1.62
C LEU A 124 8.04 -12.15 -1.46
N GLU A 125 8.19 -12.78 -0.31
CA GLU A 125 7.52 -14.06 -0.01
C GLU A 125 6.00 -13.90 0.00
N THR A 126 5.50 -12.89 0.69
CA THR A 126 4.07 -12.56 0.71
C THR A 126 3.55 -12.25 -0.70
N TYR A 127 4.28 -11.42 -1.47
CA TYR A 127 3.97 -11.13 -2.87
C TYR A 127 3.83 -12.41 -3.71
N LYS A 128 4.77 -13.35 -3.60
CA LYS A 128 4.72 -14.62 -4.34
C LYS A 128 3.46 -15.43 -4.01
N ILE A 129 3.11 -15.52 -2.73
CA ILE A 129 1.91 -16.24 -2.27
C ILE A 129 0.65 -15.58 -2.83
N VAL A 130 0.53 -14.25 -2.70
CA VAL A 130 -0.62 -13.50 -3.21
C VAL A 130 -0.73 -13.65 -4.72
N LYS A 131 0.38 -13.50 -5.45
CA LYS A 131 0.41 -13.65 -6.90
C LYS A 131 -0.04 -15.03 -7.36
N GLN A 132 0.35 -16.08 -6.66
CA GLN A 132 -0.01 -17.45 -7.01
C GLN A 132 -1.46 -17.81 -6.66
N ARG A 133 -2.02 -17.25 -5.58
CA ARG A 133 -3.29 -17.72 -5.02
C ARG A 133 -4.46 -16.73 -5.15
N LEU A 134 -4.19 -15.43 -5.17
CA LEU A 134 -5.22 -14.39 -5.06
C LEU A 134 -5.24 -13.46 -6.28
N ASN A 135 -4.07 -13.10 -6.84
CA ASN A 135 -3.96 -12.10 -7.89
C ASN A 135 -2.80 -12.41 -8.86
N SER A 136 -3.06 -13.24 -9.86
CA SER A 136 -2.05 -13.65 -10.86
C SER A 136 -1.51 -12.50 -11.71
N ASN A 137 -2.25 -11.39 -11.80
CA ASN A 137 -1.88 -10.22 -12.61
C ASN A 137 -0.97 -9.23 -11.86
N LEU A 138 -0.79 -9.40 -10.53
CA LEU A 138 0.06 -8.52 -9.75
C LEU A 138 1.51 -8.58 -10.23
N ILE A 139 2.10 -7.42 -10.50
CA ILE A 139 3.52 -7.30 -10.85
C ILE A 139 4.28 -6.44 -9.84
N LEU A 140 5.52 -6.80 -9.54
CA LEU A 140 6.46 -5.88 -8.92
C LEU A 140 6.99 -4.97 -10.03
N SER A 141 6.53 -3.73 -10.08
CA SER A 141 6.88 -2.80 -11.16
C SER A 141 8.06 -1.89 -10.79
N THR A 142 8.16 -1.51 -9.51
CA THR A 142 9.04 -0.42 -9.11
C THR A 142 9.62 -0.62 -7.73
N ILE A 143 10.93 -0.39 -7.59
CA ILE A 143 11.62 -0.23 -6.31
C ILE A 143 12.25 1.16 -6.27
N VAL A 144 11.98 1.91 -5.21
CA VAL A 144 12.54 3.26 -4.98
C VAL A 144 13.40 3.24 -3.74
N LEU A 145 14.67 3.60 -3.90
CA LEU A 145 15.57 3.78 -2.76
C LEU A 145 15.36 5.17 -2.15
N THR A 146 15.11 5.20 -0.86
CA THR A 146 14.85 6.43 -0.10
C THR A 146 15.89 6.64 0.99
N MET A 147 16.00 7.86 1.51
CA MET A 147 16.94 8.22 2.57
C MET A 147 18.41 7.89 2.20
N PHE A 148 18.74 8.04 0.93
CA PHE A 148 20.08 7.71 0.41
C PHE A 148 21.10 8.78 0.78
N ASP A 149 22.15 8.38 1.48
CA ASP A 149 23.34 9.22 1.71
C ASP A 149 24.55 8.59 1.03
N SER A 150 25.01 9.20 -0.07
CA SER A 150 26.15 8.74 -0.88
C SER A 150 27.49 8.67 -0.12
N ARG A 151 27.59 9.37 1.02
CA ARG A 151 28.78 9.38 1.89
C ARG A 151 28.92 8.13 2.72
N THR A 152 27.83 7.36 2.91
CA THR A 152 27.86 6.16 3.73
C THR A 152 28.13 4.92 2.88
N ARG A 153 29.01 4.05 3.39
CA ARG A 153 29.27 2.75 2.77
C ARG A 153 28.03 1.87 2.76
N LEU A 154 27.27 1.89 3.88
CA LEU A 154 26.06 1.09 4.03
C LEU A 154 25.03 1.39 2.94
N ALA A 155 24.73 2.67 2.69
CA ALA A 155 23.76 3.05 1.66
C ALA A 155 24.22 2.57 0.26
N ASN A 156 25.50 2.72 -0.05
CA ASN A 156 26.06 2.24 -1.32
C ASN A 156 25.99 0.71 -1.45
N ASP A 157 26.24 -0.04 -0.36
CA ASP A 157 26.15 -1.51 -0.36
C ASP A 157 24.70 -1.97 -0.54
N VAL A 158 23.71 -1.29 0.07
CA VAL A 158 22.26 -1.57 -0.14
C VAL A 158 21.88 -1.31 -1.60
N VAL A 159 22.27 -0.17 -2.17
CA VAL A 159 22.03 0.15 -3.60
C VAL A 159 22.58 -0.95 -4.50
N ALA A 160 23.85 -1.34 -4.30
CA ALA A 160 24.51 -2.36 -5.12
C ALA A 160 23.79 -3.72 -5.01
N ASN A 161 23.35 -4.09 -3.81
CA ASN A 161 22.63 -5.34 -3.56
C ASN A 161 21.27 -5.33 -4.26
N VAL A 162 20.44 -4.29 -4.06
CA VAL A 162 19.12 -4.19 -4.71
C VAL A 162 19.27 -4.18 -6.22
N ARG A 163 20.23 -3.41 -6.77
CA ARG A 163 20.49 -3.35 -8.21
C ARG A 163 20.88 -4.71 -8.81
N SER A 164 21.64 -5.51 -8.08
CA SER A 164 22.05 -6.85 -8.56
C SER A 164 20.88 -7.83 -8.66
N HIS A 165 19.86 -7.69 -7.81
CA HIS A 165 18.71 -8.60 -7.75
C HIS A 165 17.50 -8.09 -8.55
N PHE A 166 17.34 -6.77 -8.68
CA PHE A 166 16.19 -6.10 -9.30
C PHE A 166 16.61 -5.02 -10.31
N PRO A 167 17.39 -5.39 -11.35
CA PRO A 167 17.94 -4.41 -12.29
C PRO A 167 16.89 -3.73 -13.16
N ARG A 168 15.69 -4.28 -13.26
CA ARG A 168 14.59 -3.75 -14.09
C ARG A 168 13.59 -2.94 -13.28
N GLU A 169 13.40 -3.29 -12.04
CA GLU A 169 12.40 -2.71 -11.13
C GLU A 169 12.98 -1.50 -10.37
N LEU A 170 14.31 -1.45 -10.21
CA LEU A 170 14.96 -0.37 -9.47
C LEU A 170 15.01 0.93 -10.29
N ILE A 171 14.45 2.01 -9.72
CA ILE A 171 14.66 3.36 -10.25
C ILE A 171 16.10 3.78 -9.99
N ASP A 172 16.78 4.29 -11.04
CA ASP A 172 18.20 4.65 -10.99
C ASP A 172 18.52 5.85 -10.09
N ILE A 173 17.54 6.70 -9.80
CA ILE A 173 17.71 7.90 -8.99
C ILE A 173 17.14 7.65 -7.60
N PRO A 174 17.99 7.45 -6.57
CA PRO A 174 17.51 7.36 -5.19
C PRO A 174 17.03 8.74 -4.69
N ILE A 175 16.09 8.73 -3.75
CA ILE A 175 15.52 9.93 -3.11
C ILE A 175 16.14 10.11 -1.73
#